data_06caa583549930fe4846de7578e5d0f1
#
_entry.id   06caa583549930fe4846de7578e5d0f1
#
_cell.length_a   1.000
_cell.length_b   1.000
_cell.length_c   1.000
_cell.angle_alpha   90.00
_cell.angle_beta   90.00
_cell.angle_gamma   90.00
#
_symmetry.space_group_name_H-M   'P 1'
#
loop_
_entity.id
_entity.type
_entity.pdbx_description
1 polymer ?
#
loop_
_entity_poly.entity_id
_entity_poly.type
_entity_poly.pdbx_seq_one_letter_code
_entity_poly.pdbx_strand_id
1 'polypeptide(L)'
;MAYTSPPPSRSVLSNKAHRYRILLSLRSLLDRYLSWPLPPGPSVEIAIPSKVSKTPGSIQLYFFTAPSRPLCPRKQTQRLPPRPVLINFHGGGFSIGHARDDSRWAGTVLKAYPDAVVVSINYRLAPERPFPVPLEDGADAILWLWQEAQKYNFDKTRFALSGASAGGNLALAVPFRLHEELQKQRWASIGEEIELAGLVVFYPSTDWTRSRIERDATNPIAPQKSIIPPSLFKFFDDSYLLPAGLPKWPGTDRVDMSHPYLSPGLAPESLLLATYPPAVAIYTCGWDQLLVEGNTFRERLGGFVEEGKMASIGGFVVEDVIHGFDKKPSFCRGNKARDRMYGDAVNQLKVMWKID
;
A
#
# COMPACT_ATOMS: atom_id res chain seq x y z
N MET A 1 -3.48 1.26 25.05
CA MET A 1 -4.73 0.45 25.01
C MET A 1 -4.68 -0.55 26.16
N ALA A 2 -5.55 -0.40 27.15
CA ALA A 2 -5.74 -1.46 28.14
C ALA A 2 -6.74 -2.47 27.55
N TYR A 3 -6.25 -3.62 27.12
CA TYR A 3 -7.13 -4.73 26.77
C TYR A 3 -7.76 -5.25 28.06
N THR A 4 -9.06 -5.07 28.23
CA THR A 4 -9.84 -5.59 29.35
C THR A 4 -10.06 -7.12 29.30
N SER A 5 -9.62 -7.74 28.20
CA SER A 5 -9.61 -9.20 28.02
C SER A 5 -8.36 -9.59 27.21
N PRO A 6 -7.78 -10.79 27.48
CA PRO A 6 -6.64 -11.26 26.69
C PRO A 6 -7.01 -11.33 25.19
N PRO A 7 -6.06 -11.03 24.29
CA PRO A 7 -6.32 -11.13 22.86
C PRO A 7 -6.71 -12.57 22.49
N PRO A 8 -7.59 -12.75 21.47
CA PRO A 8 -7.96 -14.08 20.99
C PRO A 8 -6.73 -14.90 20.57
N SER A 9 -6.79 -16.21 20.72
CA SER A 9 -5.69 -17.06 20.25
C SER A 9 -5.52 -16.96 18.73
N ARG A 10 -4.30 -17.17 18.24
CA ARG A 10 -3.99 -17.12 16.81
C ARG A 10 -4.89 -18.05 15.97
N SER A 11 -5.22 -19.24 16.49
CA SER A 11 -6.11 -20.19 15.81
C SER A 11 -7.54 -19.63 15.62
N VAL A 12 -8.08 -18.97 16.64
CA VAL A 12 -9.39 -18.32 16.56
C VAL A 12 -9.37 -17.20 15.52
N LEU A 13 -8.32 -16.38 15.51
CA LEU A 13 -8.15 -15.31 14.53
C LEU A 13 -7.98 -15.86 13.11
N SER A 14 -7.20 -16.94 12.90
CA SER A 14 -7.02 -17.57 11.59
C SER A 14 -8.32 -18.15 11.02
N ASN A 15 -9.13 -18.80 11.85
CA ASN A 15 -10.44 -19.29 11.43
C ASN A 15 -11.38 -18.14 11.02
N LYS A 16 -11.34 -17.04 11.75
CA LYS A 16 -12.11 -15.82 11.44
C LYS A 16 -11.62 -15.18 10.13
N ALA A 17 -10.30 -15.07 9.97
CA ALA A 17 -9.67 -14.57 8.74
C ALA A 17 -10.08 -15.38 7.52
N HIS A 18 -10.04 -16.71 7.62
CA HIS A 18 -10.44 -17.61 6.52
C HIS A 18 -11.88 -17.35 6.08
N ARG A 19 -12.82 -17.22 7.02
CA ARG A 19 -14.24 -16.91 6.70
C ARG A 19 -14.37 -15.56 5.99
N TYR A 20 -13.71 -14.52 6.48
CA TYR A 20 -13.75 -13.20 5.83
C TYR A 20 -13.11 -13.22 4.44
N ARG A 21 -12.01 -13.94 4.24
CA ARG A 21 -11.35 -14.07 2.93
C ARG A 21 -12.26 -14.76 1.91
N ILE A 22 -13.01 -15.81 2.31
CA ILE A 22 -14.00 -16.46 1.43
C ILE A 22 -15.11 -15.47 1.04
N LEU A 23 -15.69 -14.75 2.01
CA LEU A 23 -16.76 -13.79 1.73
C LEU A 23 -16.28 -12.67 0.80
N LEU A 24 -15.06 -12.17 1.00
CA LEU A 24 -14.48 -11.14 0.14
C LEU A 24 -14.15 -11.65 -1.25
N SER A 25 -13.66 -12.89 -1.36
CA SER A 25 -13.40 -13.51 -2.68
C SER A 25 -14.68 -13.63 -3.49
N LEU A 26 -15.79 -14.01 -2.86
CA LEU A 26 -17.11 -14.03 -3.51
C LEU A 26 -17.56 -12.62 -3.93
N ARG A 27 -17.36 -11.62 -3.07
CA ARG A 27 -17.65 -10.21 -3.40
C ARG A 27 -16.78 -9.71 -4.56
N SER A 28 -15.50 -9.99 -4.53
CA SER A 28 -14.57 -9.60 -5.59
C SER A 28 -14.94 -10.26 -6.93
N LEU A 29 -15.36 -11.51 -6.90
CA LEU A 29 -15.87 -12.21 -8.08
C LEU A 29 -17.15 -11.54 -8.62
N LEU A 30 -18.12 -11.26 -7.76
CA LEU A 30 -19.35 -10.54 -8.15
C LEU A 30 -19.02 -9.16 -8.72
N ASP A 31 -18.11 -8.40 -8.09
CA ASP A 31 -17.68 -7.09 -8.58
C ASP A 31 -17.10 -7.20 -9.99
N ARG A 32 -16.26 -8.20 -10.23
CA ARG A 32 -15.65 -8.43 -11.55
C ARG A 32 -16.71 -8.70 -12.63
N TYR A 33 -17.79 -9.41 -12.33
CA TYR A 33 -18.85 -9.69 -13.30
C TYR A 33 -19.88 -8.57 -13.44
N LEU A 34 -20.09 -7.78 -12.41
CA LEU A 34 -21.13 -6.75 -12.37
C LEU A 34 -20.62 -5.33 -12.70
N SER A 35 -19.30 -5.15 -12.84
CA SER A 35 -18.73 -3.85 -13.14
C SER A 35 -18.52 -3.64 -14.64
N TRP A 36 -18.80 -2.44 -15.09
CA TRP A 36 -18.53 -2.03 -16.47
C TRP A 36 -17.81 -0.68 -16.48
N PRO A 37 -16.66 -0.51 -17.18
CA PRO A 37 -15.90 -1.58 -17.84
C PRO A 37 -15.31 -2.58 -16.86
N LEU A 38 -15.05 -3.81 -17.34
CA LEU A 38 -14.42 -4.85 -16.52
C LEU A 38 -13.04 -4.43 -16.05
N PRO A 39 -12.70 -4.60 -14.76
CA PRO A 39 -11.34 -4.41 -14.29
C PRO A 39 -10.38 -5.39 -15.00
N PRO A 40 -9.17 -4.94 -15.40
CA PRO A 40 -8.21 -5.84 -16.05
C PRO A 40 -7.76 -6.96 -15.10
N GLY A 41 -7.51 -8.14 -15.66
CA GLY A 41 -6.79 -9.19 -14.96
C GLY A 41 -5.28 -8.99 -15.04
N PRO A 42 -4.49 -9.65 -14.18
CA PRO A 42 -3.04 -9.66 -14.30
C PRO A 42 -2.61 -10.39 -15.57
N SER A 43 -1.55 -9.91 -16.20
CA SER A 43 -0.95 -10.50 -17.41
C SER A 43 -0.04 -11.68 -17.06
N VAL A 44 0.66 -11.58 -15.92
CA VAL A 44 1.64 -12.57 -15.44
C VAL A 44 1.59 -12.61 -13.91
N GLU A 45 1.81 -13.79 -13.35
CA GLU A 45 1.94 -14.02 -11.90
C GLU A 45 3.31 -14.66 -11.64
N ILE A 46 4.08 -14.12 -10.71
CA ILE A 46 5.41 -14.61 -10.36
C ILE A 46 5.50 -14.80 -8.86
N ALA A 47 5.94 -15.97 -8.43
CA ALA A 47 6.26 -16.25 -7.04
C ALA A 47 7.74 -15.97 -6.77
N ILE A 48 8.03 -15.17 -5.74
CA ILE A 48 9.39 -14.87 -5.30
C ILE A 48 9.63 -15.39 -3.88
N PRO A 49 10.86 -15.78 -3.52
CA PRO A 49 11.16 -16.16 -2.15
C PRO A 49 11.24 -14.95 -1.24
N SER A 50 10.74 -15.07 -0.01
CA SER A 50 11.00 -14.09 1.05
C SER A 50 12.42 -14.25 1.57
N LYS A 51 13.20 -13.17 1.61
CA LYS A 51 14.61 -13.11 2.06
C LYS A 51 14.84 -12.12 3.19
N VAL A 52 14.03 -11.06 3.25
CA VAL A 52 14.09 -10.00 4.28
C VAL A 52 13.49 -10.49 5.58
N SER A 53 12.36 -11.18 5.49
CA SER A 53 11.67 -11.72 6.66
C SER A 53 12.40 -12.90 7.27
N LYS A 54 12.47 -12.95 8.59
CA LYS A 54 12.90 -14.14 9.34
C LYS A 54 11.91 -15.32 9.21
N THR A 55 10.70 -15.06 8.72
CA THR A 55 9.67 -16.07 8.48
C THR A 55 9.73 -16.53 7.02
N PRO A 56 10.23 -17.73 6.72
CA PRO A 56 10.34 -18.22 5.36
C PRO A 56 8.99 -18.27 4.64
N GLY A 57 9.01 -18.11 3.33
CA GLY A 57 7.81 -18.23 2.51
C GLY A 57 7.99 -17.69 1.09
N SER A 58 6.88 -17.63 0.38
CA SER A 58 6.79 -17.11 -0.98
C SER A 58 5.82 -15.95 -1.04
N ILE A 59 6.17 -14.94 -1.83
CA ILE A 59 5.39 -13.75 -2.08
C ILE A 59 4.94 -13.80 -3.53
N GLN A 60 3.63 -13.60 -3.79
CA GLN A 60 3.09 -13.61 -5.13
C GLN A 60 3.02 -12.19 -5.68
N LEU A 61 3.61 -11.96 -6.85
CA LEU A 61 3.58 -10.70 -7.58
C LEU A 61 2.64 -10.82 -8.78
N TYR A 62 1.71 -9.90 -8.90
CA TYR A 62 0.71 -9.83 -9.97
C TYR A 62 1.04 -8.67 -10.90
N PHE A 63 1.45 -8.97 -12.12
CA PHE A 63 1.85 -7.99 -13.11
C PHE A 63 0.68 -7.62 -14.01
N PHE A 64 0.38 -6.34 -14.09
CA PHE A 64 -0.58 -5.77 -15.01
C PHE A 64 0.18 -4.98 -16.07
N THR A 65 -0.11 -5.25 -17.34
CA THR A 65 0.47 -4.57 -18.49
C THR A 65 -0.60 -4.31 -19.52
N ALA A 66 -0.43 -3.27 -20.32
CA ALA A 66 -1.30 -3.06 -21.47
C ALA A 66 -1.13 -4.21 -22.49
N PRO A 67 -2.21 -4.65 -23.17
CA PRO A 67 -2.12 -5.69 -24.21
C PRO A 67 -1.15 -5.36 -25.33
N SER A 68 -1.01 -4.06 -25.66
CA SER A 68 -0.06 -3.55 -26.66
C SER A 68 1.40 -3.71 -26.26
N ARG A 69 1.67 -3.89 -24.95
CA ARG A 69 3.03 -4.01 -24.42
C ARG A 69 3.11 -5.05 -23.29
N PRO A 70 3.05 -6.35 -23.61
CA PRO A 70 3.11 -7.43 -22.61
C PRO A 70 4.47 -7.47 -21.89
N LEU A 71 4.51 -8.05 -20.69
CA LEU A 71 5.73 -8.14 -19.89
C LEU A 71 6.83 -8.93 -20.61
N CYS A 72 6.45 -10.05 -21.24
CA CYS A 72 7.35 -10.94 -21.97
C CYS A 72 6.88 -11.03 -23.43
N PRO A 73 7.34 -10.14 -24.32
CA PRO A 73 6.95 -10.21 -25.73
C PRO A 73 7.55 -11.45 -26.39
N ARG A 74 6.73 -12.17 -27.19
CA ARG A 74 7.14 -13.40 -27.90
C ARG A 74 8.26 -13.15 -28.94
N LYS A 75 8.32 -11.94 -29.52
CA LYS A 75 9.38 -11.49 -30.44
C LYS A 75 9.64 -10.01 -30.16
N GLN A 76 10.84 -9.68 -29.77
CA GLN A 76 11.26 -8.29 -29.61
C GLN A 76 12.11 -7.91 -30.82
N THR A 77 11.50 -7.20 -31.77
CA THR A 77 12.18 -6.73 -33.00
C THR A 77 12.81 -5.35 -32.82
N GLN A 78 12.43 -4.60 -31.80
CA GLN A 78 12.94 -3.25 -31.53
C GLN A 78 13.29 -3.09 -30.05
N ARG A 79 14.34 -2.33 -29.75
CA ARG A 79 14.71 -1.94 -28.40
C ARG A 79 13.74 -0.85 -27.91
N LEU A 80 12.76 -1.24 -27.12
CA LEU A 80 11.79 -0.33 -26.52
C LEU A 80 12.41 0.42 -25.33
N PRO A 81 11.98 1.66 -25.05
CA PRO A 81 12.46 2.41 -23.88
C PRO A 81 12.12 1.66 -22.59
N PRO A 82 12.94 1.83 -21.52
CA PRO A 82 12.65 1.26 -20.21
C PRO A 82 11.31 1.73 -19.64
N ARG A 83 10.65 0.88 -18.87
CA ARG A 83 9.27 1.03 -18.42
C ARG A 83 9.21 1.60 -17.00
N PRO A 84 8.37 2.61 -16.71
CA PRO A 84 8.07 2.98 -15.34
C PRO A 84 7.29 1.85 -14.63
N VAL A 85 7.54 1.71 -13.33
CA VAL A 85 6.93 0.65 -12.51
C VAL A 85 6.16 1.26 -11.35
N LEU A 86 4.89 0.89 -11.22
CA LEU A 86 4.08 1.18 -10.03
C LEU A 86 3.94 -0.09 -9.20
N ILE A 87 4.49 -0.10 -8.01
CA ILE A 87 4.38 -1.20 -7.05
C ILE A 87 3.21 -0.90 -6.12
N ASN A 88 2.19 -1.76 -6.11
CA ASN A 88 0.94 -1.53 -5.41
C ASN A 88 0.72 -2.52 -4.27
N PHE A 89 0.26 -2.01 -3.13
CA PHE A 89 -0.12 -2.77 -1.94
C PHE A 89 -1.64 -2.69 -1.74
N HIS A 90 -2.31 -3.84 -1.71
CA HIS A 90 -3.76 -3.88 -1.51
C HIS A 90 -4.18 -3.55 -0.08
N GLY A 91 -5.41 -3.08 0.09
CA GLY A 91 -6.02 -2.86 1.40
C GLY A 91 -6.52 -4.16 2.06
N GLY A 92 -7.20 -4.01 3.20
CA GLY A 92 -7.83 -5.13 3.91
C GLY A 92 -7.27 -5.39 5.32
N GLY A 93 -6.83 -4.34 6.03
CA GLY A 93 -6.39 -4.43 7.43
C GLY A 93 -5.26 -5.45 7.65
N PHE A 94 -4.38 -5.62 6.67
CA PHE A 94 -3.27 -6.60 6.68
C PHE A 94 -3.70 -8.07 6.83
N SER A 95 -5.01 -8.35 6.93
CA SER A 95 -5.54 -9.68 7.29
C SER A 95 -6.43 -10.29 6.22
N ILE A 96 -6.97 -9.48 5.34
CA ILE A 96 -7.85 -9.86 4.23
C ILE A 96 -7.42 -9.09 2.97
N GLY A 97 -8.10 -9.34 1.85
CA GLY A 97 -7.77 -8.70 0.58
C GLY A 97 -6.83 -9.54 -0.28
N HIS A 98 -6.63 -9.08 -1.49
CA HIS A 98 -5.83 -9.76 -2.51
C HIS A 98 -5.27 -8.74 -3.51
N ALA A 99 -4.13 -9.04 -4.11
CA ALA A 99 -3.47 -8.20 -5.11
C ALA A 99 -4.36 -7.79 -6.31
N ARG A 100 -5.43 -8.54 -6.59
CA ARG A 100 -6.39 -8.24 -7.67
C ARG A 100 -7.47 -7.22 -7.27
N ASP A 101 -7.60 -6.90 -5.99
CA ASP A 101 -8.66 -5.98 -5.52
C ASP A 101 -8.47 -4.55 -6.04
N ASP A 102 -7.22 -4.20 -6.41
CA ASP A 102 -6.86 -2.90 -6.97
C ASP A 102 -6.75 -2.89 -8.51
N SER A 103 -7.32 -3.88 -9.19
CA SER A 103 -7.28 -4.00 -10.66
C SER A 103 -7.83 -2.77 -11.39
N ARG A 104 -8.82 -2.05 -10.82
CA ARG A 104 -9.31 -0.79 -11.40
C ARG A 104 -8.27 0.31 -11.36
N TRP A 105 -7.54 0.42 -10.27
CA TRP A 105 -6.43 1.36 -10.16
C TRP A 105 -5.36 1.02 -11.18
N ALA A 106 -4.94 -0.23 -11.24
CA ALA A 106 -3.99 -0.72 -12.24
C ALA A 106 -4.46 -0.40 -13.68
N GLY A 107 -5.75 -0.65 -13.98
CA GLY A 107 -6.35 -0.33 -15.28
C GLY A 107 -6.36 1.16 -15.60
N THR A 108 -6.59 2.02 -14.60
CA THR A 108 -6.56 3.48 -14.78
C THR A 108 -5.15 3.95 -15.12
N VAL A 109 -4.13 3.45 -14.42
CA VAL A 109 -2.72 3.77 -14.69
C VAL A 109 -2.32 3.31 -16.09
N LEU A 110 -2.65 2.06 -16.47
CA LEU A 110 -2.28 1.50 -17.77
C LEU A 110 -3.03 2.15 -18.94
N LYS A 111 -4.23 2.68 -18.70
CA LYS A 111 -4.96 3.47 -19.70
C LYS A 111 -4.27 4.79 -20.00
N ALA A 112 -3.74 5.45 -18.96
CA ALA A 112 -3.01 6.70 -19.10
C ALA A 112 -1.57 6.47 -19.61
N TYR A 113 -0.91 5.44 -19.09
CA TYR A 113 0.49 5.11 -19.40
C TYR A 113 0.61 3.65 -19.87
N PRO A 114 0.32 3.35 -21.14
CA PRO A 114 0.36 1.97 -21.67
C PRO A 114 1.74 1.31 -21.57
N ASP A 115 2.79 2.10 -21.48
CA ASP A 115 4.17 1.63 -21.31
C ASP A 115 4.50 1.23 -19.87
N ALA A 116 3.72 1.67 -18.88
CA ALA A 116 3.96 1.34 -17.50
C ALA A 116 3.73 -0.16 -17.21
N VAL A 117 4.26 -0.60 -16.07
CA VAL A 117 3.94 -1.87 -15.44
C VAL A 117 3.40 -1.58 -14.05
N VAL A 118 2.23 -2.15 -13.72
CA VAL A 118 1.74 -2.15 -12.35
C VAL A 118 1.99 -3.52 -11.75
N VAL A 119 2.70 -3.58 -10.63
CA VAL A 119 3.01 -4.80 -9.90
C VAL A 119 2.27 -4.78 -8.56
N SER A 120 1.20 -5.54 -8.45
CA SER A 120 0.44 -5.64 -7.20
C SER A 120 0.98 -6.79 -6.36
N ILE A 121 1.41 -6.49 -5.13
CA ILE A 121 2.01 -7.46 -4.22
C ILE A 121 0.91 -8.14 -3.43
N ASN A 122 0.86 -9.47 -3.51
CA ASN A 122 0.04 -10.29 -2.64
C ASN A 122 0.85 -10.68 -1.41
N TYR A 123 1.07 -9.72 -0.54
CA TYR A 123 1.85 -9.89 0.69
C TYR A 123 1.18 -10.89 1.64
N ARG A 124 1.96 -11.55 2.46
CA ARG A 124 1.48 -12.57 3.40
C ARG A 124 0.68 -11.94 4.53
N LEU A 125 -0.52 -12.47 4.76
CA LEU A 125 -1.53 -11.87 5.61
C LEU A 125 -1.45 -12.31 7.07
N ALA A 126 -1.81 -11.40 7.96
CA ALA A 126 -2.11 -11.69 9.37
C ALA A 126 -3.47 -12.43 9.47
N PRO A 127 -3.68 -13.22 10.53
CA PRO A 127 -2.82 -13.46 11.69
C PRO A 127 -1.76 -14.55 11.46
N GLU A 128 -1.75 -15.22 10.30
CA GLU A 128 -0.77 -16.27 10.00
C GLU A 128 0.64 -15.69 9.86
N ARG A 129 0.71 -14.47 9.34
CA ARG A 129 1.94 -13.69 9.14
C ARG A 129 1.71 -12.25 9.62
N PRO A 130 1.72 -12.01 10.95
CA PRO A 130 1.46 -10.69 11.52
C PRO A 130 2.61 -9.72 11.26
N PHE A 131 2.51 -8.50 11.78
CA PHE A 131 3.61 -7.54 11.79
C PHE A 131 4.94 -8.20 12.27
N PRO A 132 6.08 -7.95 11.62
CA PRO A 132 6.29 -7.05 10.49
C PRO A 132 6.27 -7.74 9.10
N VAL A 133 5.81 -9.00 9.00
CA VAL A 133 5.95 -9.81 7.77
C VAL A 133 5.40 -9.14 6.52
N PRO A 134 4.19 -8.53 6.49
CA PRO A 134 3.69 -7.83 5.31
C PRO A 134 4.59 -6.68 4.84
N LEU A 135 5.22 -5.98 5.78
CA LEU A 135 6.16 -4.90 5.50
C LEU A 135 7.46 -5.44 4.87
N GLU A 136 7.99 -6.53 5.43
CA GLU A 136 9.19 -7.21 4.95
C GLU A 136 8.98 -7.81 3.55
N ASP A 137 7.79 -8.33 3.25
CA ASP A 137 7.39 -8.79 1.92
C ASP A 137 7.42 -7.66 0.89
N GLY A 138 7.02 -6.45 1.30
CA GLY A 138 7.11 -5.25 0.46
C GLY A 138 8.55 -4.91 0.09
N ALA A 139 9.45 -4.94 1.07
CA ALA A 139 10.87 -4.71 0.82
C ALA A 139 11.49 -5.80 -0.09
N ASP A 140 11.16 -7.07 0.14
CA ASP A 140 11.59 -8.18 -0.72
C ASP A 140 11.13 -8.00 -2.17
N ALA A 141 9.88 -7.57 -2.38
CA ALA A 141 9.33 -7.36 -3.72
C ALA A 141 10.07 -6.23 -4.46
N ILE A 142 10.37 -5.11 -3.79
CA ILE A 142 11.11 -3.99 -4.39
C ILE A 142 12.53 -4.42 -4.75
N LEU A 143 13.23 -5.09 -3.84
CA LEU A 143 14.59 -5.60 -4.07
C LEU A 143 14.64 -6.55 -5.26
N TRP A 144 13.67 -7.48 -5.33
CA TRP A 144 13.59 -8.43 -6.44
C TRP A 144 13.31 -7.73 -7.77
N LEU A 145 12.35 -6.80 -7.80
CA LEU A 145 12.02 -6.04 -9.02
C LEU A 145 13.21 -5.21 -9.50
N TRP A 146 13.98 -4.64 -8.58
CA TRP A 146 15.20 -3.89 -8.87
C TRP A 146 16.29 -4.77 -9.47
N GLN A 147 16.51 -5.97 -8.91
CA GLN A 147 17.48 -6.93 -9.44
C GLN A 147 17.10 -7.43 -10.84
N GLU A 148 15.81 -7.68 -11.07
CA GLU A 148 15.29 -8.18 -12.34
C GLU A 148 14.99 -7.06 -13.36
N ALA A 149 15.29 -5.80 -13.06
CA ALA A 149 14.93 -4.65 -13.87
C ALA A 149 15.44 -4.75 -15.31
N GLN A 150 16.67 -5.20 -15.52
CA GLN A 150 17.22 -5.38 -16.85
C GLN A 150 16.44 -6.44 -17.66
N LYS A 151 16.10 -7.56 -17.05
CA LYS A 151 15.39 -8.66 -17.71
C LYS A 151 13.99 -8.25 -18.18
N TYR A 152 13.28 -7.44 -17.40
CA TYR A 152 11.93 -7.00 -17.71
C TYR A 152 11.87 -5.62 -18.35
N ASN A 153 13.03 -5.02 -18.64
CA ASN A 153 13.15 -3.67 -19.20
C ASN A 153 12.46 -2.60 -18.34
N PHE A 154 12.66 -2.65 -17.03
CA PHE A 154 12.18 -1.66 -16.07
C PHE A 154 13.16 -0.49 -15.96
N ASP A 155 12.61 0.71 -15.82
CA ASP A 155 13.38 1.92 -15.53
C ASP A 155 13.58 2.05 -14.01
N LYS A 156 14.80 1.82 -13.56
CA LYS A 156 15.16 1.91 -12.14
C LYS A 156 14.93 3.29 -11.53
N THR A 157 14.94 4.34 -12.33
CA THR A 157 14.71 5.72 -11.88
C THR A 157 13.22 6.09 -11.77
N ARG A 158 12.32 5.18 -12.20
CA ARG A 158 10.87 5.41 -12.26
C ARG A 158 10.06 4.35 -11.51
N PHE A 159 10.57 3.93 -10.34
CA PHE A 159 9.82 3.07 -9.40
C PHE A 159 9.00 3.95 -8.47
N ALA A 160 7.68 3.79 -8.49
CA ALA A 160 6.77 4.45 -7.55
C ALA A 160 5.99 3.41 -6.75
N LEU A 161 5.59 3.76 -5.52
CA LEU A 161 4.75 2.90 -4.70
C LEU A 161 3.33 3.45 -4.64
N SER A 162 2.36 2.57 -4.52
CA SER A 162 0.97 2.93 -4.21
C SER A 162 0.33 1.94 -3.26
N GLY A 163 -0.75 2.37 -2.62
CA GLY A 163 -1.54 1.47 -1.79
C GLY A 163 -2.74 2.13 -1.16
N ALA A 164 -3.70 1.31 -0.74
CA ALA A 164 -4.94 1.76 -0.13
C ALA A 164 -5.11 1.22 1.29
N SER A 165 -5.55 2.05 2.26
CA SER A 165 -5.79 1.62 3.64
C SER A 165 -4.55 1.00 4.28
N ALA A 166 -4.60 -0.26 4.71
CA ALA A 166 -3.44 -1.04 5.17
C ALA A 166 -2.31 -1.07 4.14
N GLY A 167 -2.65 -1.19 2.84
CA GLY A 167 -1.65 -1.10 1.76
C GLY A 167 -1.05 0.30 1.63
N GLY A 168 -1.81 1.34 1.94
CA GLY A 168 -1.30 2.70 2.03
C GLY A 168 -0.30 2.87 3.17
N ASN A 169 -0.56 2.25 4.33
CA ASN A 169 0.41 2.18 5.41
C ASN A 169 1.70 1.46 4.95
N LEU A 170 1.57 0.30 4.29
CA LEU A 170 2.74 -0.43 3.76
C LEU A 170 3.53 0.42 2.76
N ALA A 171 2.86 1.08 1.80
CA ALA A 171 3.53 1.93 0.82
C ALA A 171 4.33 3.08 1.48
N LEU A 172 3.84 3.61 2.61
CA LEU A 172 4.51 4.64 3.40
C LEU A 172 5.63 4.08 4.31
N ALA A 173 5.48 2.87 4.84
CA ALA A 173 6.43 2.31 5.81
C ALA A 173 7.56 1.47 5.16
N VAL A 174 7.30 0.86 4.00
CA VAL A 174 8.29 0.03 3.29
C VAL A 174 9.58 0.78 2.94
N PRO A 175 9.59 2.08 2.57
CA PRO A 175 10.82 2.83 2.35
C PRO A 175 11.78 2.80 3.55
N PHE A 176 11.28 2.88 4.78
CA PHE A 176 12.10 2.78 6.00
C PHE A 176 12.76 1.41 6.13
N ARG A 177 11.97 0.35 5.90
CA ARG A 177 12.47 -1.03 6.01
C ARG A 177 13.45 -1.37 4.88
N LEU A 178 13.19 -0.84 3.69
CA LEU A 178 14.09 -0.97 2.54
C LEU A 178 15.43 -0.29 2.81
N HIS A 179 15.41 0.93 3.31
CA HIS A 179 16.61 1.69 3.68
C HIS A 179 17.46 0.92 4.71
N GLU A 180 16.85 0.45 5.80
CA GLU A 180 17.54 -0.38 6.80
C GLU A 180 18.12 -1.67 6.19
N GLU A 181 17.39 -2.27 5.26
CA GLU A 181 17.84 -3.51 4.61
C GLU A 181 19.04 -3.28 3.71
N LEU A 182 19.06 -2.19 2.95
CA LEU A 182 20.15 -1.83 2.04
C LEU A 182 21.46 -1.53 2.77
N GLN A 183 21.42 -1.13 4.04
CA GLN A 183 22.61 -0.97 4.88
C GLN A 183 23.28 -2.30 5.24
N LYS A 184 22.66 -3.44 4.99
CA LYS A 184 23.24 -4.75 5.31
C LYS A 184 24.22 -5.22 4.23
N GLN A 185 25.33 -5.79 4.65
CA GLN A 185 26.44 -6.24 3.77
C GLN A 185 25.99 -7.16 2.62
N ARG A 186 24.94 -7.96 2.81
CA ARG A 186 24.41 -8.85 1.78
C ARG A 186 23.88 -8.14 0.52
N TRP A 187 23.63 -6.84 0.61
CA TRP A 187 23.16 -6.01 -0.50
C TRP A 187 24.23 -5.09 -1.06
N ALA A 188 25.46 -5.11 -0.52
CA ALA A 188 26.60 -4.30 -0.99
C ALA A 188 26.88 -4.46 -2.50
N SER A 189 26.53 -5.61 -3.08
CA SER A 189 26.68 -5.89 -4.52
C SER A 189 25.65 -5.17 -5.42
N ILE A 190 24.57 -4.63 -4.86
CA ILE A 190 23.62 -3.81 -5.61
C ILE A 190 24.27 -2.50 -6.03
N GLY A 191 25.25 -1.97 -5.25
CA GLY A 191 26.14 -0.87 -5.63
C GLY A 191 25.48 0.47 -5.89
N GLU A 192 24.15 0.52 -5.93
CA GLU A 192 23.31 1.68 -6.24
C GLU A 192 22.25 1.84 -5.15
N GLU A 193 22.01 3.05 -4.70
CA GLU A 193 20.87 3.35 -3.85
C GLU A 193 19.57 3.17 -4.66
N ILE A 194 18.60 2.46 -4.05
CA ILE A 194 17.27 2.34 -4.65
C ILE A 194 16.50 3.61 -4.34
N GLU A 195 16.42 4.49 -5.30
CA GLU A 195 15.62 5.70 -5.22
C GLU A 195 14.22 5.46 -5.77
N LEU A 196 13.21 5.82 -4.96
CA LEU A 196 11.82 5.79 -5.38
C LEU A 196 11.46 7.13 -6.06
N ALA A 197 10.72 7.07 -7.16
CA ALA A 197 10.25 8.25 -7.87
C ALA A 197 9.08 8.95 -7.18
N GLY A 198 8.25 8.19 -6.44
CA GLY A 198 7.09 8.77 -5.77
C GLY A 198 6.28 7.78 -4.94
N LEU A 199 5.37 8.33 -4.11
CA LEU A 199 4.38 7.58 -3.33
C LEU A 199 2.98 8.12 -3.63
N VAL A 200 2.03 7.24 -3.93
CA VAL A 200 0.60 7.57 -4.14
C VAL A 200 -0.25 6.71 -3.22
N VAL A 201 -0.82 7.27 -2.17
CA VAL A 201 -1.56 6.50 -1.19
C VAL A 201 -3.00 6.98 -0.99
N PHE A 202 -3.90 6.03 -0.80
CA PHE A 202 -5.33 6.25 -0.64
C PHE A 202 -5.75 5.90 0.78
N TYR A 203 -6.30 6.86 1.51
CA TYR A 203 -6.81 6.76 2.87
C TYR A 203 -5.95 5.84 3.77
N PRO A 204 -4.63 6.15 3.90
CA PRO A 204 -3.70 5.30 4.63
C PRO A 204 -3.92 5.39 6.14
N SER A 205 -3.62 4.32 6.88
CA SER A 205 -3.38 4.41 8.33
C SER A 205 -1.96 4.92 8.56
N THR A 206 -1.81 6.01 9.31
CA THR A 206 -0.50 6.68 9.50
C THR A 206 -0.09 6.82 10.95
N ASP A 207 -1.01 6.57 11.91
CA ASP A 207 -0.76 6.74 13.35
C ASP A 207 -1.49 5.66 14.18
N TRP A 208 -0.76 4.66 14.65
CA TRP A 208 -1.28 3.58 15.48
C TRP A 208 -1.29 3.91 16.99
N THR A 209 -0.81 5.08 17.39
CA THR A 209 -0.90 5.52 18.79
C THR A 209 -2.32 5.94 19.15
N ARG A 210 -3.13 6.30 18.17
CA ARG A 210 -4.53 6.72 18.32
C ARG A 210 -5.46 5.51 18.44
N SER A 211 -6.22 5.47 19.50
CA SER A 211 -7.29 4.48 19.66
C SER A 211 -8.46 4.72 18.68
N ARG A 212 -9.29 3.72 18.48
CA ARG A 212 -10.52 3.85 17.66
C ARG A 212 -11.47 4.91 18.23
N ILE A 213 -11.58 5.00 19.57
CA ILE A 213 -12.41 5.99 20.26
C ILE A 213 -11.90 7.42 19.96
N GLU A 214 -10.59 7.64 19.99
CA GLU A 214 -10.00 8.95 19.66
C GLU A 214 -10.22 9.32 18.18
N ARG A 215 -10.11 8.35 17.27
CA ARG A 215 -10.40 8.55 15.85
C ARG A 215 -11.87 8.92 15.63
N ASP A 216 -12.80 8.21 16.26
CA ASP A 216 -14.24 8.50 16.19
C ASP A 216 -14.58 9.88 16.78
N ALA A 217 -13.92 10.26 17.88
CA ALA A 217 -14.10 11.57 18.49
C ALA A 217 -13.62 12.73 17.61
N THR A 218 -12.59 12.52 16.79
CA THR A 218 -12.04 13.55 15.88
C THR A 218 -12.75 13.61 14.53
N ASN A 219 -13.52 12.57 14.16
CA ASN A 219 -14.40 12.58 12.99
C ASN A 219 -15.73 11.89 13.34
N PRO A 220 -16.67 12.57 14.05
CA PRO A 220 -17.91 11.95 14.56
C PRO A 220 -18.87 11.44 13.49
N ILE A 221 -18.71 11.86 12.23
CA ILE A 221 -19.52 11.37 11.12
C ILE A 221 -19.08 9.99 10.65
N ALA A 222 -17.80 9.65 10.80
CA ALA A 222 -17.22 8.42 10.31
C ALA A 222 -17.93 7.16 10.87
N PRO A 223 -18.14 6.99 12.18
CA PRO A 223 -18.81 5.81 12.71
C PRO A 223 -20.26 5.70 12.28
N GLN A 224 -20.94 6.83 12.00
CA GLN A 224 -22.34 6.85 11.54
C GLN A 224 -22.47 6.41 10.07
N LYS A 225 -21.45 6.63 9.26
CA LYS A 225 -21.45 6.33 7.81
C LYS A 225 -20.70 5.04 7.48
N SER A 226 -19.85 4.54 8.37
CA SER A 226 -19.05 3.34 8.13
C SER A 226 -19.93 2.13 7.84
N ILE A 227 -19.57 1.40 6.78
CA ILE A 227 -20.13 0.07 6.48
C ILE A 227 -19.28 -1.06 7.09
N ILE A 228 -18.14 -0.73 7.68
CA ILE A 228 -17.23 -1.67 8.32
C ILE A 228 -17.64 -1.76 9.79
N PRO A 229 -18.08 -2.92 10.28
CA PRO A 229 -18.48 -3.03 11.66
C PRO A 229 -17.28 -2.90 12.62
N PRO A 230 -17.47 -2.34 13.84
CA PRO A 230 -16.39 -2.21 14.84
C PRO A 230 -15.67 -3.53 15.15
N SER A 231 -16.40 -4.66 15.12
CA SER A 231 -15.83 -6.00 15.33
C SER A 231 -14.82 -6.42 14.25
N LEU A 232 -14.93 -5.89 13.02
CA LEU A 232 -13.98 -6.16 11.96
C LEU A 232 -12.72 -5.31 12.12
N PHE A 233 -12.84 -4.06 12.56
CA PHE A 233 -11.68 -3.25 12.91
C PHE A 233 -10.88 -3.89 14.06
N LYS A 234 -11.57 -4.32 15.13
CA LYS A 234 -10.93 -5.03 16.23
C LYS A 234 -10.24 -6.31 15.75
N PHE A 235 -10.84 -7.05 14.84
CA PHE A 235 -10.24 -8.24 14.26
C PHE A 235 -8.94 -7.91 13.49
N PHE A 236 -8.88 -6.81 12.76
CA PHE A 236 -7.67 -6.37 12.06
C PHE A 236 -6.55 -6.05 13.05
N ASP A 237 -6.87 -5.26 14.08
CA ASP A 237 -5.92 -4.86 15.11
C ASP A 237 -5.39 -6.11 15.85
N ASP A 238 -6.27 -6.98 16.34
CA ASP A 238 -5.90 -8.23 17.05
C ASP A 238 -5.06 -9.16 16.18
N SER A 239 -5.30 -9.19 14.84
CA SER A 239 -4.60 -10.07 13.92
C SER A 239 -3.22 -9.54 13.54
N TYR A 240 -3.11 -8.24 13.26
CA TYR A 240 -1.86 -7.64 12.82
C TYR A 240 -0.89 -7.38 13.97
N LEU A 241 -1.40 -6.90 15.10
CA LEU A 241 -0.63 -6.52 16.27
C LEU A 241 -0.39 -7.66 17.25
N LEU A 242 -0.08 -8.87 16.76
CA LEU A 242 0.29 -9.97 17.66
C LEU A 242 1.60 -9.63 18.40
N PRO A 243 1.64 -9.77 19.74
CA PRO A 243 2.68 -9.18 20.61
C PRO A 243 4.12 -9.56 20.27
N ALA A 244 4.34 -10.78 19.75
CA ALA A 244 5.68 -11.29 19.47
C ALA A 244 6.44 -10.54 18.36
N GLY A 245 5.72 -9.84 17.46
CA GLY A 245 6.33 -9.10 16.35
C GLY A 245 6.41 -7.60 16.56
N LEU A 246 5.81 -7.07 17.62
CA LEU A 246 5.71 -5.62 17.83
C LEU A 246 7.02 -5.00 18.32
N PRO A 247 7.36 -3.78 17.85
CA PRO A 247 8.50 -3.03 18.33
C PRO A 247 8.31 -2.64 19.80
N LYS A 248 9.40 -2.55 20.52
CA LYS A 248 9.40 -2.15 21.94
C LYS A 248 10.27 -0.93 22.13
N TRP A 249 9.93 -0.11 23.09
CA TRP A 249 10.80 0.97 23.53
C TRP A 249 12.14 0.42 24.02
N PRO A 250 13.26 1.06 23.65
CA PRO A 250 14.59 0.58 24.04
C PRO A 250 14.70 0.30 25.53
N GLY A 251 15.20 -0.89 25.90
CA GLY A 251 15.40 -1.30 27.29
C GLY A 251 14.13 -1.63 28.08
N THR A 252 12.98 -1.77 27.42
CA THR A 252 11.69 -2.06 28.08
C THR A 252 10.90 -3.17 27.36
N ASP A 253 9.85 -3.68 28.04
CA ASP A 253 8.86 -4.58 27.42
C ASP A 253 7.64 -3.84 26.86
N ARG A 254 7.62 -2.50 26.95
CA ARG A 254 6.53 -1.67 26.46
C ARG A 254 6.55 -1.60 24.94
N VAL A 255 5.42 -1.91 24.32
CA VAL A 255 5.26 -1.81 22.85
C VAL A 255 5.32 -0.35 22.40
N ASP A 256 6.10 -0.10 21.35
CA ASP A 256 6.20 1.19 20.69
C ASP A 256 5.26 1.26 19.50
N MET A 257 4.07 1.80 19.70
CA MET A 257 3.08 2.03 18.63
C MET A 257 3.44 3.25 17.75
N SER A 258 4.39 4.08 18.18
CA SER A 258 4.87 5.22 17.38
C SER A 258 6.00 4.84 16.41
N HIS A 259 6.47 3.59 16.47
CA HIS A 259 7.52 3.10 15.58
C HIS A 259 7.18 3.35 14.11
N PRO A 260 8.10 3.88 13.27
CA PRO A 260 7.83 4.25 11.88
C PRO A 260 7.21 3.13 11.02
N TYR A 261 7.51 1.87 11.32
CA TYR A 261 6.95 0.72 10.61
C TYR A 261 5.46 0.51 10.86
N LEU A 262 4.93 1.02 11.96
CA LEU A 262 3.50 1.03 12.28
C LEU A 262 2.89 2.39 11.97
N SER A 263 3.52 3.45 12.45
CA SER A 263 3.05 4.83 12.40
C SER A 263 3.95 5.71 11.52
N PRO A 264 3.91 5.55 10.19
CA PRO A 264 4.77 6.33 9.29
C PRO A 264 4.54 7.84 9.42
N GLY A 265 3.35 8.29 9.82
CA GLY A 265 3.05 9.70 10.08
C GLY A 265 3.81 10.31 11.26
N LEU A 266 4.33 9.47 12.16
CA LEU A 266 5.10 9.88 13.34
C LEU A 266 6.62 9.68 13.17
N ALA A 267 7.06 9.21 12.00
CA ALA A 267 8.49 8.97 11.74
C ALA A 267 9.32 10.25 11.93
N PRO A 268 10.54 10.16 12.47
CA PRO A 268 11.44 11.33 12.58
C PRO A 268 11.67 11.99 11.23
N GLU A 269 11.79 13.33 11.22
CA GLU A 269 12.07 14.10 9.98
C GLU A 269 13.28 13.59 9.25
N SER A 270 14.39 13.36 9.95
CA SER A 270 15.62 12.83 9.37
C SER A 270 15.41 11.50 8.63
N LEU A 271 14.58 10.63 9.17
CA LEU A 271 14.26 9.35 8.52
C LEU A 271 13.36 9.55 7.30
N LEU A 272 12.36 10.43 7.38
CA LEU A 272 11.50 10.76 6.23
C LEU A 272 12.33 11.32 5.08
N LEU A 273 13.20 12.29 5.34
CA LEU A 273 14.04 12.93 4.32
C LEU A 273 15.10 11.98 3.73
N ALA A 274 15.56 11.00 4.52
CA ALA A 274 16.54 10.01 4.04
C ALA A 274 15.91 8.90 3.19
N THR A 275 14.57 8.70 3.25
CA THR A 275 13.94 7.49 2.69
C THR A 275 12.80 7.77 1.72
N TYR A 276 12.13 8.91 1.87
CA TYR A 276 11.00 9.23 1.01
C TYR A 276 11.46 9.83 -0.32
N PRO A 277 10.74 9.51 -1.40
CA PRO A 277 10.96 10.16 -2.67
C PRO A 277 10.57 11.65 -2.61
N PRO A 278 11.06 12.44 -3.57
CA PRO A 278 10.79 13.88 -3.60
C PRO A 278 9.30 14.25 -3.79
N ALA A 279 8.48 13.32 -4.24
CA ALA A 279 7.06 13.55 -4.52
C ALA A 279 6.16 12.52 -3.83
N VAL A 280 5.16 13.01 -3.09
CA VAL A 280 4.19 12.17 -2.36
C VAL A 280 2.78 12.69 -2.64
N ALA A 281 1.79 11.80 -2.80
CA ALA A 281 0.38 12.16 -2.89
C ALA A 281 -0.45 11.33 -1.89
N ILE A 282 -1.22 12.01 -1.04
CA ILE A 282 -2.05 11.38 0.00
C ILE A 282 -3.51 11.83 -0.20
N TYR A 283 -4.38 10.85 -0.46
CA TYR A 283 -5.82 11.05 -0.54
C TYR A 283 -6.49 10.51 0.71
N THR A 284 -7.45 11.23 1.27
CA THR A 284 -8.22 10.82 2.44
C THR A 284 -9.71 10.85 2.14
N CYS A 285 -10.53 10.21 2.95
CA CYS A 285 -12.00 10.18 2.80
C CYS A 285 -12.66 11.01 3.90
N GLY A 286 -13.62 11.87 3.53
CA GLY A 286 -14.29 12.75 4.48
C GLY A 286 -15.02 12.02 5.60
N TRP A 287 -15.61 10.86 5.30
CA TRP A 287 -16.34 10.03 6.28
C TRP A 287 -15.52 8.81 6.72
N ASP A 288 -14.26 9.05 7.12
CA ASP A 288 -13.32 7.99 7.50
C ASP A 288 -12.65 8.29 8.85
N GLN A 289 -12.48 7.27 9.68
CA GLN A 289 -11.74 7.33 10.94
C GLN A 289 -10.28 7.72 10.75
N LEU A 290 -9.70 7.45 9.56
CA LEU A 290 -8.31 7.74 9.22
C LEU A 290 -8.11 9.14 8.63
N LEU A 291 -9.18 9.95 8.50
CA LEU A 291 -9.14 11.27 7.89
C LEU A 291 -8.10 12.19 8.54
N VAL A 292 -8.19 12.34 9.86
CA VAL A 292 -7.37 13.31 10.58
C VAL A 292 -5.90 12.94 10.57
N GLU A 293 -5.56 11.68 10.84
CA GLU A 293 -4.16 11.23 10.84
C GLU A 293 -3.53 11.33 9.44
N GLY A 294 -4.28 11.01 8.38
CA GLY A 294 -3.82 11.15 7.00
C GLY A 294 -3.62 12.59 6.57
N ASN A 295 -4.52 13.51 6.97
CA ASN A 295 -4.38 14.93 6.69
C ASN A 295 -3.23 15.55 7.46
N THR A 296 -3.11 15.27 8.75
CA THR A 296 -1.99 15.75 9.58
C THR A 296 -0.64 15.34 8.98
N PHE A 297 -0.56 14.12 8.45
CA PHE A 297 0.67 13.67 7.81
C PHE A 297 0.92 14.40 6.47
N ARG A 298 -0.13 14.60 5.66
CA ARG A 298 -0.02 15.36 4.41
C ARG A 298 0.41 16.80 4.67
N GLU A 299 -0.15 17.47 5.66
CA GLU A 299 0.21 18.82 6.10
C GLU A 299 1.66 18.90 6.58
N ARG A 300 2.11 17.90 7.37
CA ARG A 300 3.49 17.80 7.81
C ARG A 300 4.46 17.72 6.63
N LEU A 301 4.16 16.88 5.63
CA LEU A 301 4.97 16.80 4.41
C LEU A 301 4.88 18.08 3.58
N GLY A 302 3.76 18.80 3.64
CA GLY A 302 3.58 20.12 3.04
C GLY A 302 4.58 21.15 3.60
N GLY A 303 4.82 21.14 4.90
CA GLY A 303 5.85 21.96 5.53
C GLY A 303 7.25 21.67 4.96
N PHE A 304 7.56 20.42 4.67
CA PHE A 304 8.86 20.07 4.04
C PHE A 304 8.97 20.59 2.59
N VAL A 305 7.86 20.70 1.87
CA VAL A 305 7.87 21.32 0.53
C VAL A 305 8.09 22.83 0.65
N GLU A 306 7.42 23.52 1.59
CA GLU A 306 7.59 24.95 1.85
C GLU A 306 9.04 25.28 2.27
N GLU A 307 9.69 24.38 3.00
CA GLU A 307 11.08 24.49 3.39
C GLU A 307 12.07 24.09 2.28
N GLY A 308 11.59 23.66 1.11
CA GLY A 308 12.43 23.21 -0.01
C GLY A 308 13.13 21.86 0.21
N LYS A 309 12.71 21.07 1.22
CA LYS A 309 13.26 19.75 1.55
C LYS A 309 12.63 18.62 0.71
N MET A 310 11.43 18.84 0.16
CA MET A 310 10.75 17.93 -0.75
C MET A 310 10.28 18.70 -1.99
N ALA A 311 10.10 18.01 -3.12
CA ALA A 311 9.70 18.64 -4.37
C ALA A 311 8.19 18.92 -4.42
N SER A 312 7.35 17.98 -3.99
CA SER A 312 5.90 18.16 -4.04
C SER A 312 5.13 17.27 -3.08
N ILE A 313 4.00 17.79 -2.61
CA ILE A 313 2.95 17.03 -1.93
C ILE A 313 1.64 17.22 -2.67
N GLY A 314 1.00 16.12 -3.08
CA GLY A 314 -0.28 16.09 -3.76
C GLY A 314 -1.37 15.41 -2.96
N GLY A 315 -2.53 15.24 -3.58
CA GLY A 315 -3.69 14.62 -2.99
C GLY A 315 -4.60 15.60 -2.25
N PHE A 316 -5.78 15.11 -1.87
CA PHE A 316 -6.83 15.91 -1.25
C PHE A 316 -7.79 15.05 -0.44
N VAL A 317 -8.68 15.70 0.32
CA VAL A 317 -9.82 15.03 0.94
C VAL A 317 -10.87 14.76 -0.13
N VAL A 318 -11.26 13.50 -0.28
CA VAL A 318 -12.42 13.11 -1.09
C VAL A 318 -13.64 13.26 -0.18
N GLU A 319 -14.39 14.31 -0.40
CA GLU A 319 -15.55 14.67 0.44
C GLU A 319 -16.70 13.66 0.26
N ASP A 320 -17.52 13.52 1.28
CA ASP A 320 -18.78 12.74 1.27
C ASP A 320 -18.62 11.26 0.91
N VAL A 321 -17.44 10.68 1.14
CA VAL A 321 -17.18 9.28 0.89
C VAL A 321 -16.65 8.55 2.12
N ILE A 322 -17.00 7.28 2.22
CA ILE A 322 -16.54 6.38 3.28
C ILE A 322 -15.22 5.72 2.93
N HIS A 323 -14.56 5.13 3.92
CA HIS A 323 -13.37 4.29 3.73
C HIS A 323 -13.59 3.20 2.68
N GLY A 324 -12.67 3.07 1.72
CA GLY A 324 -12.75 2.04 0.66
C GLY A 324 -13.89 2.24 -0.34
N PHE A 325 -14.40 3.47 -0.51
CA PHE A 325 -15.51 3.78 -1.42
C PHE A 325 -15.23 3.40 -2.88
N ASP A 326 -13.97 3.45 -3.30
CA ASP A 326 -13.48 3.16 -4.64
C ASP A 326 -13.48 1.68 -4.98
N LYS A 327 -13.58 0.79 -3.97
CA LYS A 327 -13.68 -0.66 -4.12
C LYS A 327 -15.12 -1.15 -4.31
N LYS A 328 -16.10 -0.24 -4.34
CA LYS A 328 -17.50 -0.61 -4.61
C LYS A 328 -17.70 -0.92 -6.09
N PRO A 329 -18.55 -1.93 -6.44
CA PRO A 329 -18.92 -2.23 -7.81
C PRO A 329 -19.46 -1.00 -8.54
N SER A 330 -19.07 -0.83 -9.80
CA SER A 330 -19.55 0.24 -10.67
C SER A 330 -20.65 -0.30 -11.58
N PHE A 331 -21.87 -0.43 -11.06
CA PHE A 331 -23.04 -0.80 -11.87
C PHE A 331 -23.34 0.31 -12.88
N CYS A 332 -22.81 0.27 -14.08
CA CYS A 332 -23.14 1.12 -15.24
C CYS A 332 -23.08 2.67 -15.03
N ARG A 333 -22.99 3.16 -13.83
CA ARG A 333 -23.10 4.61 -13.51
C ARG A 333 -21.77 5.30 -13.21
N GLY A 334 -20.65 4.55 -13.20
CA GLY A 334 -19.35 5.10 -12.78
C GLY A 334 -19.31 5.44 -11.27
N ASN A 335 -18.19 5.97 -10.82
CA ASN A 335 -18.03 6.54 -9.48
C ASN A 335 -17.21 7.83 -9.64
N LYS A 336 -17.91 8.98 -9.74
CA LYS A 336 -17.30 10.28 -10.02
C LYS A 336 -16.20 10.64 -9.01
N ALA A 337 -16.40 10.34 -7.73
CA ALA A 337 -15.42 10.62 -6.68
C ALA A 337 -14.15 9.78 -6.87
N ARG A 338 -14.29 8.48 -7.15
CA ARG A 338 -13.16 7.60 -7.49
C ARG A 338 -12.45 8.07 -8.75
N ASP A 339 -13.21 8.36 -9.81
CA ASP A 339 -12.65 8.71 -11.12
C ASP A 339 -11.88 10.04 -11.04
N ARG A 340 -12.36 11.02 -10.22
CA ARG A 340 -11.63 12.25 -9.89
C ARG A 340 -10.35 11.95 -9.13
N MET A 341 -10.41 11.15 -8.05
CA MET A 341 -9.26 10.80 -7.23
C MET A 341 -8.20 10.05 -8.04
N TYR A 342 -8.60 9.03 -8.81
CA TYR A 342 -7.67 8.27 -9.64
C TYR A 342 -7.10 9.10 -10.80
N GLY A 343 -7.89 10.00 -11.38
CA GLY A 343 -7.42 10.92 -12.42
C GLY A 343 -6.33 11.86 -11.92
N ASP A 344 -6.52 12.44 -10.72
CA ASP A 344 -5.48 13.26 -10.10
C ASP A 344 -4.25 12.42 -9.72
N ALA A 345 -4.44 11.22 -9.16
CA ALA A 345 -3.35 10.33 -8.80
C ALA A 345 -2.49 9.93 -10.03
N VAL A 346 -3.11 9.75 -11.18
CA VAL A 346 -2.40 9.52 -12.46
C VAL A 346 -1.58 10.76 -12.86
N ASN A 347 -2.11 11.97 -12.67
CA ASN A 347 -1.36 13.20 -12.93
C ASN A 347 -0.16 13.35 -11.97
N GLN A 348 -0.29 12.92 -10.71
CA GLN A 348 0.85 12.86 -9.79
C GLN A 348 1.92 11.87 -10.29
N LEU A 349 1.53 10.70 -10.80
CA LEU A 349 2.47 9.74 -11.39
C LEU A 349 3.18 10.33 -12.63
N LYS A 350 2.53 11.19 -13.42
CA LYS A 350 3.17 11.90 -14.54
C LYS A 350 4.39 12.69 -14.06
N VAL A 351 4.20 13.46 -12.99
CA VAL A 351 5.28 14.26 -12.37
C VAL A 351 6.37 13.35 -11.80
N MET A 352 6.01 12.33 -11.03
CA MET A 352 6.93 11.39 -10.39
C MET A 352 7.80 10.65 -11.42
N TRP A 353 7.21 10.25 -12.53
CA TRP A 353 7.90 9.52 -13.60
C TRP A 353 8.56 10.42 -14.64
N LYS A 354 8.44 11.75 -14.49
CA LYS A 354 8.98 12.75 -15.43
C LYS A 354 8.57 12.43 -16.87
N ILE A 355 7.26 12.19 -17.07
CA ILE A 355 6.65 11.96 -18.37
C ILE A 355 6.17 13.31 -18.91
N ASP A 356 6.51 13.64 -20.15
CA ASP A 356 6.12 14.89 -20.81
C ASP A 356 4.61 14.96 -21.18
#